data_fce1926fad378a56a18a100fbb36ad58
#
_entry.id   fce1926fad378a56a18a100fbb36ad58
#
_cell.length_a   1.000
_cell.length_b   1.000
_cell.length_c   1.000
_cell.angle_alpha   90.00
_cell.angle_beta   90.00
_cell.angle_gamma   90.00
#
_symmetry.space_group_name_H-M   'P 1'
#
loop_
_entity.id
_entity.type
_entity.pdbx_description
1 polymer ?
#
loop_
_entity_poly.entity_id
_entity_poly.type
_entity_poly.pdbx_seq_one_letter_code
_entity_poly.pdbx_strand_id
1 'polypeptide(L)'
;MKKLTNPIFSGCSKIVWRTMRATIILIFLSAFQVYSVPNYAQNKQLSIDIEDASLKQVLKDIERQSEFYFMYNDAQVDVNQNVSVNIRGKNIYHVLDKVLKNTGIAYQVMNKQI
;
A
#
# COMPACT_ATOMS: atom_id res chain seq x y z
N MET A 1 -34.96 -47.38 11.07
CA MET A 1 -34.29 -47.19 10.93
C MET A 1 -33.54 -46.48 11.69
N LYS A 2 -33.39 -46.33 12.25
CA LYS A 2 -32.86 -45.77 12.97
C LYS A 2 -31.64 -45.87 13.01
N LYS A 3 -31.26 -46.28 12.60
CA LYS A 3 -30.25 -46.45 12.55
C LYS A 3 -29.37 -45.64 12.19
N LEU A 4 -29.62 -44.81 11.61
CA LEU A 4 -28.87 -43.77 11.22
C LEU A 4 -28.32 -43.05 12.35
N THR A 5 -28.87 -43.14 13.42
CA THR A 5 -28.27 -42.64 14.58
C THR A 5 -27.17 -43.59 14.98
N ASN A 6 -26.16 -43.60 14.21
CA ASN A 6 -25.00 -44.34 14.53
C ASN A 6 -24.47 -43.98 15.88
N PRO A 7 -24.10 -44.89 16.74
CA PRO A 7 -23.41 -44.54 17.96
C PRO A 7 -22.08 -43.85 17.71
N ILE A 8 -21.53 -44.05 16.55
CA ILE A 8 -20.33 -43.31 16.13
C ILE A 8 -20.61 -41.81 16.05
N PHE A 9 -21.78 -41.46 15.49
CA PHE A 9 -22.16 -40.05 15.43
C PHE A 9 -22.43 -39.46 16.81
N SER A 10 -23.13 -40.18 17.66
CA SER A 10 -23.42 -39.67 18.98
C SER A 10 -22.18 -39.59 19.87
N GLY A 11 -21.27 -40.55 19.72
CA GLY A 11 -20.01 -40.52 20.47
C GLY A 11 -19.04 -39.47 20.00
N CYS A 12 -19.07 -39.14 18.70
CA CYS A 12 -18.17 -38.22 18.11
C CYS A 12 -18.72 -36.80 18.03
N SER A 13 -19.94 -36.55 18.44
CA SER A 13 -20.58 -35.26 18.29
C SER A 13 -19.83 -34.13 18.99
N LYS A 14 -19.30 -34.41 20.18
CA LYS A 14 -18.50 -33.41 20.92
C LYS A 14 -17.18 -33.15 20.26
N ILE A 15 -16.51 -34.18 19.75
CA ILE A 15 -15.25 -34.06 19.04
C ILE A 15 -15.47 -33.33 17.72
N VAL A 16 -16.50 -33.71 16.98
CA VAL A 16 -16.86 -33.08 15.73
C VAL A 16 -17.18 -31.59 15.93
N TRP A 17 -17.91 -31.27 16.98
CA TRP A 17 -18.23 -29.91 17.32
C TRP A 17 -16.96 -29.09 17.61
N ARG A 18 -16.04 -29.64 18.37
CA ARG A 18 -14.78 -29.00 18.72
C ARG A 18 -13.90 -28.82 17.48
N THR A 19 -13.81 -29.85 16.64
CA THR A 19 -13.03 -29.74 15.40
C THR A 19 -13.64 -28.75 14.39
N MET A 20 -14.96 -28.72 14.31
CA MET A 20 -15.64 -27.73 13.45
C MET A 20 -15.36 -26.32 13.92
N ARG A 21 -15.42 -26.06 15.21
CA ARG A 21 -15.10 -24.73 15.74
C ARG A 21 -13.64 -24.36 15.45
N ALA A 22 -12.73 -25.30 15.66
CA ALA A 22 -11.31 -25.07 15.36
C ALA A 22 -11.09 -24.79 13.88
N THR A 23 -11.76 -25.53 13.01
CA THR A 23 -11.67 -25.35 11.56
C THR A 23 -12.20 -23.99 11.14
N ILE A 24 -13.33 -23.57 11.67
CA ILE A 24 -13.91 -22.27 11.38
C ILE A 24 -12.98 -21.15 11.83
N ILE A 25 -12.39 -21.26 13.01
CA ILE A 25 -11.43 -20.28 13.52
C ILE A 25 -10.21 -20.21 12.61
N LEU A 26 -9.68 -21.35 12.16
CA LEU A 26 -8.55 -21.38 11.24
C LEU A 26 -8.89 -20.71 9.90
N ILE A 27 -10.08 -20.94 9.37
CA ILE A 27 -10.53 -20.31 8.14
C ILE A 27 -10.63 -18.80 8.31
N PHE A 28 -11.18 -18.34 9.42
CA PHE A 28 -11.26 -16.91 9.71
C PHE A 28 -9.87 -16.29 9.84
N LEU A 29 -8.95 -16.94 10.53
CA LEU A 29 -7.59 -16.44 10.69
C LEU A 29 -6.86 -16.35 9.35
N SER A 30 -7.06 -17.34 8.48
CA SER A 30 -6.43 -17.31 7.15
C SER A 30 -7.03 -16.22 6.26
N ALA A 31 -8.31 -15.93 6.41
CA ALA A 31 -8.97 -14.88 5.62
C ALA A 31 -8.39 -13.49 5.94
N PHE A 32 -7.96 -13.26 7.18
CA PHE A 32 -7.37 -11.98 7.56
C PHE A 32 -6.01 -11.74 6.94
N GLN A 33 -5.33 -12.80 6.50
CA GLN A 33 -4.00 -12.65 5.89
C GLN A 33 -4.04 -12.15 4.45
N VAL A 34 -5.21 -12.22 3.81
CA VAL A 34 -5.33 -11.83 2.40
C VAL A 34 -5.30 -10.31 2.21
N TYR A 35 -5.45 -9.55 3.29
CA TYR A 35 -5.52 -8.10 3.21
C TYR A 35 -4.19 -7.38 3.34
N SER A 36 -3.07 -8.12 3.45
CA SER A 36 -1.78 -7.47 3.43
C SER A 36 -1.38 -7.20 1.99
N VAL A 37 -1.92 -6.13 1.44
CA VAL A 37 -1.50 -5.66 0.13
C VAL A 37 -0.10 -5.08 0.29
N PRO A 38 0.89 -5.58 -0.44
CA PRO A 38 2.21 -4.98 -0.38
C PRO A 38 2.10 -3.51 -0.80
N ASN A 39 2.46 -2.64 0.10
CA ASN A 39 2.41 -1.22 -0.18
C ASN A 39 3.63 -0.87 -1.03
N TYR A 40 3.42 -0.79 -2.34
CA TYR A 40 4.47 -0.45 -3.30
C TYR A 40 5.17 0.85 -2.90
N ALA A 41 4.40 1.84 -2.42
CA ALA A 41 4.92 3.13 -2.05
C ALA A 41 5.95 3.07 -0.91
N GLN A 42 5.79 2.13 0.02
CA GLN A 42 6.72 1.99 1.15
C GLN A 42 7.96 1.19 0.77
N ASN A 43 7.85 0.29 -0.20
CA ASN A 43 8.94 -0.63 -0.54
C ASN A 43 9.83 -0.09 -1.66
N LYS A 44 9.32 0.79 -2.52
CA LYS A 44 10.10 1.34 -3.61
C LYS A 44 11.02 2.46 -3.11
N GLN A 45 12.30 2.29 -3.32
CA GLN A 45 13.31 3.29 -2.97
C GLN A 45 13.63 4.14 -4.19
N LEU A 46 13.72 5.45 -3.96
CA LEU A 46 13.98 6.43 -5.01
C LEU A 46 15.23 7.23 -4.66
N SER A 47 15.98 7.60 -5.69
CA SER A 47 17.14 8.46 -5.55
C SER A 47 16.99 9.64 -6.51
N ILE A 48 16.99 10.85 -5.95
CA ILE A 48 16.81 12.07 -6.72
C ILE A 48 17.87 13.07 -6.30
N ASP A 49 18.64 13.54 -7.27
CA ASP A 49 19.66 14.56 -7.05
C ASP A 49 19.45 15.63 -8.11
N ILE A 50 18.70 16.66 -7.77
CA ILE A 50 18.32 17.74 -8.67
C ILE A 50 18.54 19.06 -7.97
N GLU A 51 19.21 19.99 -8.65
CA GLU A 51 19.43 21.34 -8.18
C GLU A 51 18.73 22.33 -9.10
N ASP A 52 17.95 23.22 -8.49
CA ASP A 52 17.33 24.37 -9.17
C ASP A 52 16.57 23.96 -10.42
N ALA A 53 15.75 22.92 -10.33
CA ALA A 53 14.92 22.46 -11.43
C ALA A 53 13.44 22.72 -11.11
N SER A 54 12.62 22.75 -12.16
CA SER A 54 11.19 22.93 -11.97
C SER A 54 10.58 21.71 -11.26
N LEU A 55 9.55 21.94 -10.47
CA LEU A 55 8.82 20.86 -9.80
C LEU A 55 8.32 19.83 -10.80
N LYS A 56 7.87 20.29 -11.97
CA LYS A 56 7.42 19.40 -13.04
C LYS A 56 8.51 18.41 -13.46
N GLN A 57 9.74 18.87 -13.57
CA GLN A 57 10.87 18.01 -13.94
C GLN A 57 11.17 16.98 -12.86
N VAL A 58 11.10 17.38 -11.59
CA VAL A 58 11.29 16.48 -10.45
C VAL A 58 10.22 15.39 -10.44
N LEU A 59 8.97 15.78 -10.65
CA LEU A 59 7.86 14.81 -10.70
C LEU A 59 8.04 13.84 -11.86
N LYS A 60 8.49 14.31 -13.01
CA LYS A 60 8.78 13.42 -14.16
C LYS A 60 9.92 12.45 -13.86
N ASP A 61 10.94 12.87 -13.14
CA ASP A 61 12.02 11.98 -12.75
C ASP A 61 11.54 10.88 -11.80
N ILE A 62 10.66 11.23 -10.89
CA ILE A 62 10.04 10.24 -9.99
C ILE A 62 9.22 9.24 -10.80
N GLU A 63 8.42 9.72 -11.75
CA GLU A 63 7.65 8.83 -12.62
C GLU A 63 8.55 7.89 -13.42
N ARG A 64 9.70 8.38 -13.86
CA ARG A 64 10.64 7.60 -14.66
C ARG A 64 11.32 6.51 -13.84
N GLN A 65 11.65 6.78 -12.58
CA GLN A 65 12.31 5.82 -11.68
C GLN A 65 11.36 4.83 -11.04
N SER A 66 10.05 5.06 -11.12
CA SER A 66 9.05 4.27 -10.42
C SER A 66 7.86 4.01 -11.34
N GLU A 67 6.85 3.33 -10.80
CA GLU A 67 5.58 3.14 -11.51
C GLU A 67 4.51 4.12 -11.05
N PHE A 68 4.90 5.17 -10.34
CA PHE A 68 3.97 6.19 -9.88
C PHE A 68 3.60 7.15 -11.00
N TYR A 69 2.37 7.62 -10.96
CA TYR A 69 1.85 8.65 -11.86
C TYR A 69 1.31 9.79 -11.03
N PHE A 70 1.69 11.01 -11.41
CA PHE A 70 1.20 12.20 -10.74
C PHE A 70 -0.02 12.76 -11.45
N MET A 71 -1.07 13.00 -10.68
CA MET A 71 -2.30 13.63 -11.16
C MET A 71 -2.49 14.94 -10.42
N TYR A 72 -2.43 16.03 -11.15
CA TYR A 72 -2.60 17.36 -10.57
C TYR A 72 -3.28 18.30 -11.58
N ASN A 73 -3.83 19.38 -11.04
CA ASN A 73 -4.44 20.41 -11.87
C ASN A 73 -3.46 21.58 -11.99
N ASP A 74 -3.01 21.85 -13.20
CA ASP A 74 -2.04 22.91 -13.48
C ASP A 74 -2.52 24.28 -13.00
N ALA A 75 -3.82 24.49 -12.94
CA ALA A 75 -4.39 25.75 -12.46
C ALA A 75 -4.29 25.92 -10.94
N GLN A 76 -4.14 24.81 -10.22
CA GLN A 76 -4.09 24.83 -8.75
C GLN A 76 -2.70 24.60 -8.21
N VAL A 77 -1.82 23.98 -8.97
CA VAL A 77 -0.47 23.59 -8.55
C VAL A 77 0.55 24.31 -9.44
N ASP A 78 1.43 25.09 -8.81
CA ASP A 78 2.52 25.74 -9.55
C ASP A 78 3.66 24.75 -9.72
N VAL A 79 3.67 24.06 -10.85
CA VAL A 79 4.72 23.08 -11.18
C VAL A 79 5.95 23.73 -11.80
N ASN A 80 5.91 25.01 -12.06
CA ASN A 80 7.05 25.75 -12.64
C ASN A 80 7.98 26.32 -11.58
N GLN A 81 7.62 26.23 -10.30
CA GLN A 81 8.50 26.68 -9.23
C GLN A 81 9.75 25.81 -9.15
N ASN A 82 10.86 26.41 -8.82
CA ASN A 82 12.12 25.70 -8.72
C ASN A 82 12.27 25.03 -7.38
N VAL A 83 12.78 23.81 -7.40
CA VAL A 83 13.05 23.04 -6.21
C VAL A 83 14.42 22.39 -6.31
N SER A 84 15.06 22.18 -5.17
CA SER A 84 16.34 21.47 -5.09
C SER A 84 16.19 20.32 -4.11
N VAL A 85 16.52 19.12 -4.53
CA VAL A 85 16.33 17.91 -3.74
C VAL A 85 17.53 16.99 -3.95
N ASN A 86 18.06 16.48 -2.84
CA ASN A 86 19.11 15.48 -2.86
C ASN A 86 18.71 14.37 -1.88
N ILE A 87 18.19 13.27 -2.41
CA ILE A 87 17.69 12.15 -1.63
C ILE A 87 18.20 10.87 -2.24
N ARG A 88 18.63 9.93 -1.40
CA ARG A 88 19.11 8.63 -1.84
C ARG A 88 18.46 7.51 -1.05
N GLY A 89 17.90 6.52 -1.75
CA GLY A 89 17.38 5.31 -1.15
C GLY A 89 16.26 5.52 -0.15
N LYS A 90 15.32 6.43 -0.44
CA LYS A 90 14.17 6.71 0.40
C LYS A 90 12.86 6.36 -0.32
N ASN A 91 11.81 6.10 0.47
CA ASN A 91 10.50 5.80 -0.12
C ASN A 91 9.84 7.07 -0.67
N ILE A 92 8.75 6.89 -1.41
CA ILE A 92 8.04 7.99 -2.07
C ILE A 92 7.52 9.02 -1.06
N TYR A 93 7.07 8.61 0.10
CA TYR A 93 6.56 9.54 1.11
C TYR A 93 7.65 10.50 1.57
N HIS A 94 8.83 9.99 1.84
CA HIS A 94 9.96 10.80 2.27
C HIS A 94 10.40 11.75 1.16
N VAL A 95 10.44 11.26 -0.09
CA VAL A 95 10.81 12.06 -1.25
C VAL A 95 9.82 13.21 -1.44
N LEU A 96 8.52 12.92 -1.41
CA LEU A 96 7.49 13.94 -1.58
C LEU A 96 7.47 14.94 -0.45
N ASP A 97 7.66 14.50 0.79
CA ASP A 97 7.74 15.40 1.92
C ASP A 97 8.88 16.40 1.77
N LYS A 98 10.02 15.95 1.25
CA LYS A 98 11.16 16.83 0.99
C LYS A 98 10.93 17.76 -0.20
N VAL A 99 10.40 17.23 -1.30
CA VAL A 99 10.18 17.99 -2.53
C VAL A 99 9.11 19.06 -2.31
N LEU A 100 8.02 18.72 -1.62
CA LEU A 100 6.87 19.59 -1.46
C LEU A 100 6.91 20.43 -0.18
N LYS A 101 7.98 20.35 0.60
CA LYS A 101 8.07 20.94 1.94
C LYS A 101 7.73 22.43 1.97
N ASN A 102 8.21 23.20 1.02
CA ASN A 102 8.04 24.66 0.99
C ASN A 102 7.11 25.13 -0.13
N THR A 103 6.40 24.22 -0.76
CA THR A 103 5.55 24.53 -1.90
C THR A 103 4.09 24.81 -1.52
N GLY A 104 3.69 24.43 -0.30
CA GLY A 104 2.29 24.54 0.10
C GLY A 104 1.38 23.52 -0.54
N ILE A 105 1.92 22.51 -1.21
CA ILE A 105 1.15 21.49 -1.92
C ILE A 105 0.99 20.28 -1.02
N ALA A 106 -0.24 19.78 -0.93
CA ALA A 106 -0.54 18.52 -0.24
C ALA A 106 -0.67 17.40 -1.27
N TYR A 107 -0.39 16.17 -0.87
CA TYR A 107 -0.50 15.02 -1.75
C TYR A 107 -1.20 13.86 -1.06
N GLN A 108 -1.72 12.94 -1.87
CA GLN A 108 -2.31 11.70 -1.39
C GLN A 108 -1.88 10.58 -2.33
N VAL A 109 -1.42 9.46 -1.76
CA VAL A 109 -1.00 8.30 -2.54
C VAL A 109 -2.13 7.29 -2.57
N MET A 110 -2.60 6.96 -3.75
CA MET A 110 -3.63 5.94 -3.97
C MET A 110 -3.09 4.91 -4.95
N ASN A 111 -2.71 3.74 -4.44
CA ASN A 111 -2.04 2.71 -5.23
C ASN A 111 -0.76 3.27 -5.85
N LYS A 112 -0.74 3.48 -7.17
CA LYS A 112 0.39 4.06 -7.90
C LYS A 112 0.12 5.48 -8.40
N GLN A 113 -0.99 6.08 -7.97
CA GLN A 113 -1.33 7.46 -8.33
C GLN A 113 -1.07 8.40 -7.15
N ILE A 114 -0.58 9.56 -7.44
CA ILE A 114 -0.26 10.59 -6.44
C ILE A 114 -0.88 11.92 -6.86
#